data_5bbf4e5e994379dcd11777b550e47667
#
_entry.id   5bbf4e5e994379dcd11777b550e47667
#
_cell.length_a   1.000
_cell.length_b   1.000
_cell.length_c   1.000
_cell.angle_alpha   90.00
_cell.angle_beta   90.00
_cell.angle_gamma   90.00
#
_symmetry.space_group_name_H-M   'P 1'
#
loop_
_entity.id
_entity.type
_entity.pdbx_description
1 polymer ?
#
loop_
_entity_poly.entity_id
_entity_poly.type
_entity_poly.pdbx_seq_one_letter_code
_entity_poly.pdbx_strand_id
1 'polypeptide(L)'
;MTLTNQRLSGKRVAILATDGFEQSELLEPRRALEAAGAHTDIVSPSRDTIRGWRHADWGSPVEVDVLLDGAEPNEYDALVLPGGVLNPDQLRINERAVEFVRSFVQSGKPVAAICHGPWTLIDADAVRGRKLTSWPSLRKDLENAGAEWVDEEVVVDQGLITSRKPDDLPAFNRELIEEIALGHGRHSSAAE
;
A
#
# COMPACT_ATOMS: atom_id res chain seq x y z
N MET A 1 -7.27 2.82 32.07
CA MET A 1 -6.00 2.64 31.36
C MET A 1 -6.29 1.83 30.11
N THR A 2 -6.41 2.47 28.97
CA THR A 2 -6.60 1.81 27.68
C THR A 2 -5.28 1.13 27.35
N LEU A 3 -5.27 -0.21 27.34
CA LEU A 3 -4.13 -0.97 26.79
C LEU A 3 -4.03 -0.59 25.32
N THR A 4 -3.16 0.33 24.97
CA THR A 4 -2.81 0.63 23.59
C THR A 4 -2.30 -0.67 23.01
N ASN A 5 -2.99 -1.18 21.99
CA ASN A 5 -2.60 -2.40 21.30
C ASN A 5 -1.33 -2.12 20.49
N GLN A 6 -0.17 -2.27 21.10
CA GLN A 6 1.14 -1.97 20.51
C GLN A 6 1.70 -3.14 19.69
N ARG A 7 0.84 -3.82 18.92
CA ARG A 7 1.20 -5.00 18.11
C ARG A 7 2.31 -4.70 17.11
N LEU A 8 2.42 -3.44 16.67
CA LEU A 8 3.39 -2.98 15.68
C LEU A 8 4.49 -2.09 16.26
N SER A 9 4.73 -2.18 17.58
CA SER A 9 5.80 -1.40 18.21
C SER A 9 7.15 -1.68 17.56
N GLY A 10 7.87 -0.61 17.17
CA GLY A 10 9.15 -0.69 16.47
C GLY A 10 9.06 -0.98 14.97
N LYS A 11 7.84 -1.14 14.41
CA LYS A 11 7.62 -1.27 12.97
C LYS A 11 7.56 0.10 12.30
N ARG A 12 8.12 0.18 11.09
CA ARG A 12 8.09 1.38 10.25
C ARG A 12 7.43 1.06 8.90
N VAL A 13 6.42 1.84 8.52
CA VAL A 13 5.61 1.59 7.32
C VAL A 13 5.69 2.79 6.39
N ALA A 14 6.05 2.54 5.13
CA ALA A 14 5.99 3.54 4.08
C ALA A 14 4.57 3.60 3.49
N ILE A 15 4.05 4.80 3.29
CA ILE A 15 2.83 5.05 2.51
C ILE A 15 3.26 5.85 1.29
N LEU A 16 3.32 5.20 0.13
CA LEU A 16 3.77 5.84 -1.11
C LEU A 16 2.57 6.49 -1.81
N ALA A 17 2.62 7.80 -1.95
CA ALA A 17 1.56 8.56 -2.59
C ALA A 17 2.07 9.86 -3.23
N THR A 18 1.32 10.34 -4.22
CA THR A 18 1.42 11.68 -4.80
C THR A 18 0.04 12.31 -4.89
N ASP A 19 -0.10 13.47 -5.49
CA ASP A 19 -1.39 14.16 -5.60
C ASP A 19 -2.49 13.30 -6.24
N GLY A 20 -3.72 13.51 -5.80
CA GLY A 20 -4.90 12.83 -6.31
C GLY A 20 -5.14 11.43 -5.77
N PHE A 21 -4.51 11.08 -4.63
CA PHE A 21 -4.89 9.87 -3.88
C PHE A 21 -6.29 10.02 -3.27
N GLU A 22 -7.01 8.92 -3.08
CA GLU A 22 -8.26 8.95 -2.30
C GLU A 22 -7.94 9.22 -0.83
N GLN A 23 -8.48 10.31 -0.28
CA GLN A 23 -8.06 10.81 1.04
C GLN A 23 -8.24 9.79 2.15
N SER A 24 -9.35 9.06 2.17
CA SER A 24 -9.62 8.04 3.19
C SER A 24 -8.65 6.87 3.11
N GLU A 25 -8.24 6.49 1.90
CA GLU A 25 -7.34 5.35 1.65
C GLU A 25 -5.88 5.59 2.07
N LEU A 26 -5.53 6.83 2.34
CA LEU A 26 -4.26 7.17 2.96
C LEU A 26 -4.41 7.41 4.47
N LEU A 27 -5.39 8.23 4.87
CA LEU A 27 -5.50 8.68 6.26
C LEU A 27 -5.99 7.58 7.21
N GLU A 28 -6.94 6.73 6.79
CA GLU A 28 -7.45 5.66 7.66
C GLU A 28 -6.41 4.55 7.91
N PRO A 29 -5.68 4.02 6.91
CA PRO A 29 -4.57 3.10 7.16
C PRO A 29 -3.47 3.71 8.02
N ARG A 30 -3.08 4.98 7.78
CA ARG A 30 -2.12 5.70 8.62
C ARG A 30 -2.54 5.68 10.08
N ARG A 31 -3.77 6.12 10.38
CA ARG A 31 -4.32 6.13 11.74
C ARG A 31 -4.37 4.74 12.38
N ALA A 32 -4.78 3.73 11.62
CA ALA A 32 -4.86 2.36 12.12
C ALA A 32 -3.48 1.79 12.48
N LEU A 33 -2.48 2.03 11.64
CA LEU A 33 -1.09 1.62 11.86
C LEU A 33 -0.49 2.33 13.09
N GLU A 34 -0.64 3.64 13.18
CA GLU A 34 -0.16 4.44 14.31
C GLU A 34 -0.86 4.05 15.62
N ALA A 35 -2.17 3.78 15.59
CA ALA A 35 -2.91 3.26 16.75
C ALA A 35 -2.44 1.86 17.17
N ALA A 36 -1.90 1.07 16.24
CA ALA A 36 -1.28 -0.23 16.52
C ALA A 36 0.19 -0.11 16.98
N GLY A 37 0.76 1.08 17.00
CA GLY A 37 2.12 1.36 17.49
C GLY A 37 3.20 1.43 16.42
N ALA A 38 2.85 1.40 15.13
CA ALA A 38 3.82 1.59 14.05
C ALA A 38 4.19 3.07 13.88
N HIS A 39 5.38 3.32 13.35
CA HIS A 39 5.76 4.59 12.77
C HIS A 39 5.40 4.59 11.28
N THR A 40 4.80 5.66 10.77
CA THR A 40 4.43 5.78 9.37
C THR A 40 5.10 6.99 8.73
N ASP A 41 5.60 6.81 7.51
CA ASP A 41 6.09 7.92 6.69
C ASP A 41 5.30 8.02 5.39
N ILE A 42 4.88 9.23 5.05
CA ILE A 42 4.41 9.56 3.71
C ILE A 42 5.62 9.75 2.82
N VAL A 43 5.81 8.80 1.90
CA VAL A 43 6.88 8.83 0.89
C VAL A 43 6.29 9.34 -0.41
N SER A 44 6.89 10.37 -1.01
CA SER A 44 6.36 10.95 -2.23
C SER A 44 7.48 11.46 -3.17
N PRO A 45 7.27 11.42 -4.50
CA PRO A 45 8.11 12.16 -5.43
C PRO A 45 7.92 13.68 -5.33
N SER A 46 6.82 14.13 -4.76
CA SER A 46 6.51 15.55 -4.54
C SER A 46 7.20 16.07 -3.28
N ARG A 47 7.58 17.34 -3.28
CA ARG A 47 8.13 18.05 -2.10
C ARG A 47 7.00 18.66 -1.28
N ASP A 48 7.26 18.82 0.00
CA ASP A 48 6.47 19.55 0.98
C ASP A 48 5.12 18.91 1.29
N THR A 49 4.13 19.03 0.41
CA THR A 49 2.77 18.50 0.63
C THR A 49 2.21 17.83 -0.62
N ILE A 50 1.30 16.87 -0.40
CA ILE A 50 0.43 16.26 -1.41
C ILE A 50 -1.03 16.44 -1.01
N ARG A 51 -1.93 16.43 -1.99
CA ARG A 51 -3.37 16.58 -1.74
C ARG A 51 -4.16 15.39 -2.24
N GLY A 52 -5.02 14.88 -1.38
CA GLY A 52 -5.96 13.82 -1.72
C GLY A 52 -7.21 14.35 -2.40
N TRP A 53 -7.92 13.44 -3.07
CA TRP A 53 -9.27 13.66 -3.56
C TRP A 53 -10.27 13.25 -2.49
N ARG A 54 -11.27 14.08 -2.24
CA ARG A 54 -12.32 13.83 -1.25
C ARG A 54 -13.69 14.09 -1.87
N HIS A 55 -14.44 13.03 -2.09
CA HIS A 55 -15.75 13.09 -2.77
C HIS A 55 -15.65 13.71 -4.17
N ALA A 56 -15.90 15.03 -4.29
CA ALA A 56 -15.92 15.75 -5.55
C ALA A 56 -14.94 16.94 -5.57
N ASP A 57 -14.03 17.02 -4.60
CA ASP A 57 -13.10 18.17 -4.49
C ASP A 57 -11.76 17.72 -3.86
N TRP A 58 -10.80 18.62 -3.91
CA TRP A 58 -9.51 18.44 -3.24
C TRP A 58 -9.66 18.47 -1.72
N GLY A 59 -9.05 17.50 -1.07
CA GLY A 59 -8.96 17.44 0.38
C GLY A 59 -7.92 18.37 0.99
N SER A 60 -7.66 18.19 2.29
CA SER A 60 -6.61 18.93 2.98
C SER A 60 -5.22 18.46 2.52
N PRO A 61 -4.22 19.36 2.49
CA PRO A 61 -2.85 18.96 2.23
C PRO A 61 -2.34 18.01 3.32
N VAL A 62 -1.51 17.06 2.91
CA VAL A 62 -0.80 16.12 3.78
C VAL A 62 0.69 16.35 3.58
N GLU A 63 1.43 16.50 4.67
CA GLU A 63 2.87 16.68 4.62
C GLU A 63 3.58 15.42 4.14
N VAL A 64 4.61 15.60 3.32
CA VAL A 64 5.50 14.55 2.86
C VAL A 64 6.61 14.41 3.89
N ASP A 65 6.72 13.22 4.49
CA ASP A 65 7.74 12.95 5.52
C ASP A 65 9.10 12.65 4.89
N VAL A 66 9.11 11.92 3.76
CA VAL A 66 10.34 11.50 3.08
C VAL A 66 10.20 11.66 1.57
N LEU A 67 11.17 12.29 0.93
CA LEU A 67 11.26 12.30 -0.53
C LEU A 67 11.60 10.91 -1.06
N LEU A 68 10.90 10.49 -2.10
CA LEU A 68 11.08 9.18 -2.72
C LEU A 68 12.53 8.92 -3.15
N ASP A 69 13.23 9.93 -3.66
CA ASP A 69 14.64 9.79 -4.09
C ASP A 69 15.60 9.44 -2.95
N GLY A 70 15.24 9.82 -1.72
CA GLY A 70 16.00 9.51 -0.51
C GLY A 70 15.42 8.38 0.33
N ALA A 71 14.30 7.79 -0.08
CA ALA A 71 13.67 6.70 0.66
C ALA A 71 14.34 5.36 0.36
N GLU A 72 14.77 4.68 1.42
CA GLU A 72 15.40 3.36 1.32
C GLU A 72 14.43 2.25 1.74
N PRO A 73 14.06 1.31 0.83
CA PRO A 73 13.11 0.24 1.14
C PRO A 73 13.50 -0.61 2.36
N ASN A 74 14.80 -0.72 2.63
CA ASN A 74 15.31 -1.52 3.76
C ASN A 74 14.99 -0.91 5.12
N GLU A 75 14.68 0.37 5.19
CA GLU A 75 14.32 1.05 6.43
C GLU A 75 12.85 0.82 6.85
N TYR A 76 12.07 0.16 6.01
CA TYR A 76 10.66 -0.09 6.25
C TYR A 76 10.34 -1.57 6.37
N ASP A 77 9.34 -1.90 7.19
CA ASP A 77 8.81 -3.26 7.37
C ASP A 77 7.67 -3.59 6.40
N ALA A 78 6.97 -2.58 5.88
CA ALA A 78 5.84 -2.75 4.97
C ALA A 78 5.60 -1.51 4.10
N LEU A 79 4.81 -1.68 3.05
CA LEU A 79 4.40 -0.64 2.11
C LEU A 79 2.89 -0.58 1.97
N VAL A 80 2.32 0.63 1.95
CA VAL A 80 0.91 0.90 1.63
C VAL A 80 0.83 1.75 0.36
N LEU A 81 -0.04 1.34 -0.56
CA LEU A 81 -0.34 2.01 -1.82
C LEU A 81 -1.81 2.45 -1.83
N PRO A 82 -2.12 3.70 -1.44
CA PRO A 82 -3.46 4.26 -1.58
C PRO A 82 -3.90 4.31 -3.04
N GLY A 83 -5.22 4.36 -3.26
CA GLY A 83 -5.80 4.52 -4.58
C GLY A 83 -6.02 5.99 -4.96
N GLY A 84 -7.23 6.30 -5.40
CA GLY A 84 -7.51 7.43 -6.26
C GLY A 84 -7.09 7.09 -7.69
N VAL A 85 -7.48 7.87 -8.66
CA VAL A 85 -7.12 7.61 -10.07
C VAL A 85 -5.78 8.28 -10.42
N LEU A 86 -5.61 9.55 -10.08
CA LEU A 86 -4.43 10.33 -10.47
C LEU A 86 -3.14 9.83 -9.79
N ASN A 87 -3.22 9.49 -8.52
CA ASN A 87 -2.08 9.05 -7.73
C ASN A 87 -1.37 7.82 -8.35
N PRO A 88 -2.00 6.65 -8.50
CA PRO A 88 -1.33 5.49 -9.07
C PRO A 88 -1.04 5.66 -10.57
N ASP A 89 -1.80 6.47 -11.31
CA ASP A 89 -1.49 6.78 -12.71
C ASP A 89 -0.16 7.53 -12.86
N GLN A 90 0.12 8.47 -11.97
CA GLN A 90 1.40 9.17 -11.94
C GLN A 90 2.54 8.30 -11.38
N LEU A 91 2.28 7.50 -10.34
CA LEU A 91 3.32 6.68 -9.73
C LEU A 91 3.80 5.56 -10.66
N ARG A 92 2.90 4.95 -11.45
CA ARG A 92 3.24 3.85 -12.34
C ARG A 92 4.20 4.21 -13.48
N ILE A 93 4.29 5.49 -13.87
CA ILE A 93 5.25 6.00 -14.86
C ILE A 93 6.51 6.59 -14.23
N ASN A 94 6.58 6.65 -12.91
CA ASN A 94 7.76 7.08 -12.18
C ASN A 94 8.67 5.89 -11.89
N GLU A 95 9.80 5.79 -12.58
CA GLU A 95 10.73 4.65 -12.49
C GLU A 95 11.18 4.40 -11.03
N ARG A 96 11.46 5.45 -10.26
CA ARG A 96 11.88 5.32 -8.86
C ARG A 96 10.75 4.79 -7.97
N ALA A 97 9.49 5.20 -8.23
CA ALA A 97 8.33 4.69 -7.50
C ALA A 97 8.12 3.20 -7.80
N VAL A 98 8.18 2.81 -9.06
CA VAL A 98 8.06 1.40 -9.49
C VAL A 98 9.17 0.55 -8.88
N GLU A 99 10.41 1.02 -8.88
CA GLU A 99 11.55 0.32 -8.27
C GLU A 99 11.41 0.20 -6.75
N PHE A 100 10.92 1.24 -6.08
CA PHE A 100 10.64 1.23 -4.66
C PHE A 100 9.61 0.15 -4.31
N VAL A 101 8.50 0.07 -5.06
CA VAL A 101 7.47 -0.97 -4.88
C VAL A 101 8.04 -2.36 -5.15
N ARG A 102 8.79 -2.53 -6.26
CA ARG A 102 9.41 -3.80 -6.64
C ARG A 102 10.32 -4.34 -5.54
N SER A 103 11.08 -3.47 -4.88
CA SER A 103 11.99 -3.85 -3.80
C SER A 103 11.27 -4.46 -2.60
N PHE A 104 10.08 -3.95 -2.23
CA PHE A 104 9.26 -4.56 -1.17
C PHE A 104 8.76 -5.95 -1.56
N VAL A 105 8.25 -6.09 -2.77
CA VAL A 105 7.73 -7.37 -3.27
C VAL A 105 8.85 -8.42 -3.32
N GLN A 106 10.00 -8.07 -3.86
CA GLN A 106 11.14 -8.99 -3.97
C GLN A 106 11.72 -9.38 -2.61
N SER A 107 11.67 -8.50 -1.63
CA SER A 107 12.12 -8.81 -0.26
C SER A 107 11.08 -9.57 0.57
N GLY A 108 9.90 -9.85 0.02
CA GLY A 108 8.82 -10.56 0.70
C GLY A 108 8.16 -9.75 1.83
N LYS A 109 8.39 -8.45 1.88
CA LYS A 109 7.73 -7.59 2.86
C LYS A 109 6.27 -7.40 2.52
N PRO A 110 5.38 -7.22 3.53
CA PRO A 110 3.99 -6.93 3.29
C PRO A 110 3.80 -5.69 2.41
N VAL A 111 2.95 -5.84 1.39
CA VAL A 111 2.53 -4.74 0.51
C VAL A 111 1.01 -4.71 0.49
N ALA A 112 0.42 -3.56 0.82
CA ALA A 112 -1.02 -3.38 0.83
C ALA A 112 -1.43 -2.33 -0.19
N ALA A 113 -2.35 -2.67 -1.10
CA ALA A 113 -2.84 -1.79 -2.14
C ALA A 113 -4.37 -1.79 -2.19
N ILE A 114 -4.96 -0.61 -2.29
CA ILE A 114 -6.42 -0.46 -2.31
C ILE A 114 -6.89 0.31 -3.54
N CYS A 115 -8.08 -0.03 -4.04
CA CYS A 115 -8.78 0.68 -5.11
C CYS A 115 -7.98 0.64 -6.43
N HIS A 116 -7.44 1.78 -6.89
CA HIS A 116 -6.58 1.89 -8.06
C HIS A 116 -5.08 1.68 -7.74
N GLY A 117 -4.71 1.56 -6.46
CA GLY A 117 -3.32 1.30 -6.03
C GLY A 117 -2.64 0.12 -6.76
N PRO A 118 -3.35 -0.98 -7.06
CA PRO A 118 -2.78 -2.10 -7.81
C PRO A 118 -2.24 -1.80 -9.21
N TRP A 119 -2.55 -0.66 -9.84
CA TRP A 119 -1.91 -0.27 -11.10
C TRP A 119 -0.38 -0.19 -10.98
N THR A 120 0.12 0.38 -9.90
CA THR A 120 1.57 0.46 -9.67
C THR A 120 2.20 -0.92 -9.48
N LEU A 121 1.45 -1.89 -8.96
CA LEU A 121 1.91 -3.28 -8.83
C LEU A 121 2.08 -3.97 -10.19
N ILE A 122 1.29 -3.60 -11.20
CA ILE A 122 1.46 -4.13 -12.57
C ILE A 122 2.82 -3.74 -13.12
N ASP A 123 3.18 -2.45 -13.02
CA ASP A 123 4.45 -1.94 -13.55
C ASP A 123 5.67 -2.40 -12.71
N ALA A 124 5.44 -2.82 -11.47
CA ALA A 124 6.45 -3.46 -10.62
C ALA A 124 6.61 -4.97 -10.86
N ASP A 125 5.88 -5.58 -11.83
CA ASP A 125 5.83 -7.03 -12.09
C ASP A 125 5.39 -7.87 -10.88
N ALA A 126 4.51 -7.34 -10.05
CA ALA A 126 4.15 -7.89 -8.74
C ALA A 126 2.82 -8.67 -8.72
N VAL A 127 2.12 -8.77 -9.85
CA VAL A 127 0.75 -9.32 -9.88
C VAL A 127 0.64 -10.69 -10.57
N ARG A 128 1.60 -11.08 -11.37
CA ARG A 128 1.54 -12.35 -12.13
C ARG A 128 1.43 -13.56 -11.21
N GLY A 129 0.39 -14.36 -11.42
CA GLY A 129 0.12 -15.56 -10.62
C GLY A 129 -0.38 -15.28 -9.21
N ARG A 130 -0.70 -14.02 -8.89
CA ARG A 130 -1.22 -13.62 -7.58
C ARG A 130 -2.74 -13.53 -7.59
N LYS A 131 -3.36 -14.00 -6.52
CA LYS A 131 -4.78 -13.73 -6.26
C LYS A 131 -4.92 -12.35 -5.62
N LEU A 132 -5.78 -11.51 -6.18
CA LEU A 132 -5.95 -10.14 -5.70
C LEU A 132 -7.32 -9.56 -6.08
N THR A 133 -7.63 -8.42 -5.46
CA THR A 133 -8.78 -7.59 -5.79
C THR A 133 -8.35 -6.14 -6.02
N SER A 134 -9.25 -5.32 -6.52
CA SER A 134 -9.04 -3.90 -6.81
C SER A 134 -10.37 -3.19 -7.03
N TRP A 135 -10.32 -1.89 -7.27
CA TRP A 135 -11.44 -1.21 -7.91
C TRP A 135 -11.82 -1.94 -9.22
N PRO A 136 -13.12 -2.19 -9.47
CA PRO A 136 -13.56 -3.10 -10.55
C PRO A 136 -13.07 -2.74 -11.95
N SER A 137 -12.83 -1.45 -12.23
CA SER A 137 -12.35 -1.02 -13.55
C SER A 137 -10.96 -1.56 -13.91
N LEU A 138 -10.16 -1.94 -12.91
CA LEU A 138 -8.82 -2.48 -13.11
C LEU A 138 -8.81 -3.99 -13.40
N ARG A 139 -9.95 -4.66 -13.27
CA ARG A 139 -10.04 -6.11 -13.43
C ARG A 139 -9.35 -6.60 -14.69
N LYS A 140 -9.67 -5.99 -15.83
CA LYS A 140 -9.13 -6.41 -17.13
C LYS A 140 -7.61 -6.18 -17.23
N ASP A 141 -7.13 -5.08 -16.69
CA ASP A 141 -5.70 -4.75 -16.67
C ASP A 141 -4.92 -5.78 -15.86
N LEU A 142 -5.43 -6.13 -14.68
CA LEU A 142 -4.83 -7.10 -13.77
C LEU A 142 -4.86 -8.53 -14.32
N GLU A 143 -5.99 -8.96 -14.91
CA GLU A 143 -6.09 -10.24 -15.60
C GLU A 143 -5.10 -10.32 -16.77
N ASN A 144 -4.97 -9.27 -17.59
CA ASN A 144 -4.01 -9.20 -18.69
C ASN A 144 -2.56 -9.24 -18.20
N ALA A 145 -2.29 -8.70 -17.02
CA ALA A 145 -0.98 -8.77 -16.37
C ALA A 145 -0.70 -10.15 -15.72
N GLY A 146 -1.68 -11.06 -15.73
CA GLY A 146 -1.55 -12.43 -15.27
C GLY A 146 -2.00 -12.68 -13.83
N ALA A 147 -2.77 -11.76 -13.24
CA ALA A 147 -3.37 -11.94 -11.92
C ALA A 147 -4.66 -12.77 -11.97
N GLU A 148 -4.98 -13.44 -10.86
CA GLU A 148 -6.31 -13.99 -10.58
C GLU A 148 -7.13 -12.93 -9.84
N TRP A 149 -7.95 -12.19 -10.58
CA TRP A 149 -8.79 -11.15 -9.99
C TRP A 149 -10.08 -11.72 -9.42
N VAL A 150 -10.43 -11.32 -8.19
CA VAL A 150 -11.68 -11.70 -7.51
C VAL A 150 -12.37 -10.47 -6.93
N ASP A 151 -13.70 -10.52 -6.81
CA ASP A 151 -14.50 -9.45 -6.20
C ASP A 151 -14.74 -9.76 -4.72
N GLU A 152 -13.74 -9.50 -3.89
CA GLU A 152 -13.80 -9.68 -2.44
C GLU A 152 -13.39 -8.37 -1.72
N GLU A 153 -13.91 -8.14 -0.51
CA GLU A 153 -13.60 -6.92 0.25
C GLU A 153 -12.12 -6.80 0.61
N VAL A 154 -11.47 -7.95 0.86
CA VAL A 154 -10.03 -8.04 1.10
C VAL A 154 -9.51 -9.38 0.63
N VAL A 155 -8.36 -9.37 -0.01
CA VAL A 155 -7.61 -10.56 -0.41
C VAL A 155 -6.21 -10.47 0.17
N VAL A 156 -5.75 -11.53 0.80
CA VAL A 156 -4.37 -11.70 1.26
C VAL A 156 -3.76 -12.87 0.52
N ASP A 157 -2.68 -12.61 -0.20
CA ASP A 157 -1.93 -13.61 -0.92
C ASP A 157 -0.43 -13.41 -0.72
N GLN A 158 0.20 -14.26 0.06
CA GLN A 158 1.65 -14.27 0.31
C GLN A 158 2.22 -12.86 0.66
N GLY A 159 1.59 -12.16 1.62
CA GLY A 159 1.99 -10.83 2.05
C GLY A 159 1.52 -9.67 1.16
N LEU A 160 0.81 -9.96 0.06
CA LEU A 160 0.08 -8.93 -0.71
C LEU A 160 -1.35 -8.82 -0.19
N ILE A 161 -1.71 -7.66 0.31
CA ILE A 161 -3.05 -7.34 0.82
C ILE A 161 -3.72 -6.40 -0.19
N THR A 162 -4.91 -6.74 -0.67
CA THR A 162 -5.64 -5.88 -1.61
C THR A 162 -7.10 -5.72 -1.22
N SER A 163 -7.67 -4.53 -1.48
CA SER A 163 -9.09 -4.19 -1.31
C SER A 163 -9.59 -3.31 -2.44
N ARG A 164 -10.92 -3.11 -2.53
CA ARG A 164 -11.57 -2.50 -3.70
C ARG A 164 -11.80 -1.00 -3.57
N LYS A 165 -12.19 -0.52 -2.39
CA LYS A 165 -12.77 0.81 -2.19
C LYS A 165 -12.76 1.23 -0.72
N PRO A 166 -13.08 2.51 -0.41
CA PRO A 166 -13.10 3.00 0.97
C PRO A 166 -13.97 2.20 1.93
N ASP A 167 -15.11 1.65 1.48
CA ASP A 167 -15.98 0.83 2.34
C ASP A 167 -15.28 -0.42 2.88
N ASP A 168 -14.25 -0.89 2.19
CA ASP A 168 -13.46 -2.08 2.56
C ASP A 168 -12.34 -1.77 3.57
N LEU A 169 -12.09 -0.51 3.91
CA LEU A 169 -11.00 -0.08 4.80
C LEU A 169 -10.96 -0.80 6.16
N PRO A 170 -12.10 -1.12 6.83
CA PRO A 170 -12.05 -1.86 8.08
C PRO A 170 -11.38 -3.24 7.94
N ALA A 171 -11.73 -3.99 6.88
CA ALA A 171 -11.12 -5.28 6.59
C ALA A 171 -9.66 -5.13 6.13
N PHE A 172 -9.39 -4.19 5.23
CA PHE A 172 -8.06 -3.86 4.74
C PHE A 172 -7.08 -3.54 5.88
N ASN A 173 -7.46 -2.64 6.80
CA ASN A 173 -6.61 -2.21 7.92
C ASN A 173 -6.36 -3.36 8.90
N ARG A 174 -7.35 -4.23 9.13
CA ARG A 174 -7.18 -5.41 9.98
C ARG A 174 -6.13 -6.35 9.41
N GLU A 175 -6.28 -6.75 8.14
CA GLU A 175 -5.35 -7.67 7.48
C GLU A 175 -3.94 -7.06 7.34
N LEU A 176 -3.84 -5.76 7.04
CA LEU A 176 -2.58 -5.03 6.99
C LEU A 176 -1.82 -5.13 8.33
N ILE A 177 -2.49 -4.88 9.46
CA ILE A 177 -1.90 -4.96 10.79
C ILE A 177 -1.49 -6.41 11.11
N GLU A 178 -2.32 -7.40 10.76
CA GLU A 178 -2.01 -8.82 10.97
C GLU A 178 -0.76 -9.23 10.19
N GLU A 179 -0.68 -8.94 8.89
CA GLU A 179 0.45 -9.32 8.04
C GLU A 179 1.77 -8.66 8.51
N ILE A 180 1.75 -7.40 8.91
CA ILE A 180 2.93 -6.73 9.47
C ILE A 180 3.36 -7.36 10.80
N ALA A 181 2.40 -7.70 11.67
CA ALA A 181 2.68 -8.33 12.96
C ALA A 181 3.28 -9.74 12.80
N LEU A 182 2.83 -10.50 11.80
CA LEU A 182 3.38 -11.82 11.46
C LEU A 182 4.82 -11.73 10.93
N GLY A 183 5.22 -10.59 10.38
CA GLY A 183 6.57 -10.34 9.89
C GLY A 183 6.94 -11.22 8.69
N HIS A 184 6.04 -11.40 7.72
CA HIS A 184 6.31 -12.10 6.47
C HIS A 184 7.42 -11.38 5.68
N GLY A 185 8.64 -11.70 6.02
CA GLY A 185 9.89 -11.27 5.42
C GLY A 185 10.97 -12.33 5.68
N ARG A 186 10.56 -13.43 6.29
CA ARG A 186 11.46 -14.56 6.60
C ARG A 186 10.85 -15.85 6.10
N HIS A 187 10.87 -16.07 4.79
CA HIS A 187 10.81 -17.40 4.20
C HIS A 187 11.11 -17.26 2.71
N SER A 188 12.23 -17.83 2.30
CA SER A 188 12.33 -19.24 2.01
C SER A 188 13.79 -19.66 2.09
N SER A 189 14.15 -20.25 3.20
CA SER A 189 15.32 -21.13 3.28
C SER A 189 14.91 -22.33 4.10
N ALA A 190 14.16 -23.25 3.52
CA ALA A 190 14.09 -24.65 3.93
C ALA A 190 13.13 -25.40 2.99
N ALA A 191 13.69 -25.96 1.94
CA ALA A 191 13.27 -27.26 1.40
C ALA A 191 14.42 -27.78 0.55
N GLU A 192 15.23 -28.61 1.16
CA GLU A 192 15.95 -29.67 0.45
C GLU A 192 14.96 -30.72 -0.07
#